data_1b36294b414518482454fdc1084e14d0
#
_entry.id   1b36294b414518482454fdc1084e14d0
#
_cell.length_a   1.000
_cell.length_b   1.000
_cell.length_c   1.000
_cell.angle_alpha   90.00
_cell.angle_beta   90.00
_cell.angle_gamma   90.00
#
_symmetry.space_group_name_H-M   'P 1'
#
loop_
_entity.id
_entity.type
_entity.pdbx_description
1 polymer ?
#
loop_
_entity_poly.entity_id
_entity_poly.type
_entity_poly.pdbx_seq_one_letter_code
_entity_poly.pdbx_strand_id
1 'polypeptide(L)'
;MKRLIIFDMDGTLYSLNAVLPAVYEIQIDFLNLKKGWSREKIEAYFNDNCVFPFVSEKSRSATALFQSEGLDAKEWNDFREARFPFDAVVPSPTVSKELMDDFDKLGSCVLVTSNSRKNAQRILDKIGINVASFDSIVCDDTTSFNRPFCKKDIFEKLLCDYSMRPHQSFSIGDRYSTDIKPLLELGGNGVLVAAPESLSGVVGDMSNGKLMTCDAYRYFPSEGITSESLWG
;
A
#
# COMPACT_ATOMS: atom_id res chain seq x y z
N MET A 1 17.20 7.90 -17.34
CA MET A 1 16.12 7.06 -17.90
C MET A 1 14.90 7.30 -17.03
N LYS A 2 13.75 7.65 -17.62
CA LYS A 2 12.53 7.94 -16.85
C LYS A 2 12.02 6.65 -16.19
N ARG A 3 11.60 6.72 -14.92
CA ARG A 3 11.05 5.59 -14.15
C ARG A 3 9.58 5.84 -13.85
N LEU A 4 8.84 4.78 -13.55
CA LEU A 4 7.52 4.85 -12.93
C LEU A 4 7.67 4.36 -11.48
N ILE A 5 7.32 5.21 -10.52
CA ILE A 5 7.46 4.94 -9.09
C ILE A 5 6.06 4.92 -8.49
N ILE A 6 5.62 3.76 -8.05
CA ILE A 6 4.27 3.52 -7.55
C ILE A 6 4.36 3.35 -6.04
N PHE A 7 3.70 4.23 -5.31
CA PHE A 7 3.65 4.21 -3.84
C PHE A 7 2.35 3.59 -3.34
N ASP A 8 2.43 2.76 -2.33
CA ASP A 8 1.35 2.57 -1.38
C ASP A 8 1.29 3.75 -0.40
N MET A 9 0.20 3.86 0.36
CA MET A 9 0.01 4.95 1.32
C MET A 9 0.15 4.49 2.77
N ASP A 10 -0.66 3.52 3.18
CA ASP A 10 -0.81 3.09 4.57
C ASP A 10 0.40 2.24 5.00
N GLY A 11 1.16 2.69 6.00
CA GLY A 11 2.42 2.04 6.42
C GLY A 11 3.64 2.43 5.58
N THR A 12 3.43 3.12 4.46
CA THR A 12 4.47 3.54 3.52
C THR A 12 4.77 5.04 3.64
N LEU A 13 3.77 5.90 3.52
CA LEU A 13 3.94 7.36 3.65
C LEU A 13 3.76 7.86 5.09
N TYR A 14 3.14 7.08 5.95
CA TYR A 14 2.98 7.36 7.37
C TYR A 14 2.93 6.04 8.16
N SER A 15 3.27 6.09 9.44
CA SER A 15 3.26 4.91 10.30
C SER A 15 1.83 4.49 10.66
N LEU A 16 1.53 3.21 10.49
CA LEU A 16 0.26 2.62 10.94
C LEU A 16 0.18 2.34 12.44
N ASN A 17 1.29 2.40 13.19
CA ASN A 17 1.34 1.93 14.57
C ASN A 17 0.28 2.56 15.48
N ALA A 18 0.02 3.86 15.32
CA ALA A 18 -1.00 4.56 16.10
C ALA A 18 -2.43 4.37 15.57
N VAL A 19 -2.57 4.01 14.30
CA VAL A 19 -3.87 3.90 13.61
C VAL A 19 -4.41 2.48 13.66
N LEU A 20 -3.52 1.48 13.63
CA LEU A 20 -3.88 0.05 13.56
C LEU A 20 -4.86 -0.41 14.64
N PRO A 21 -4.69 -0.07 15.93
CA PRO A 21 -5.62 -0.54 16.95
C PRO A 21 -7.06 -0.09 16.68
N ALA A 22 -7.24 1.16 16.28
CA ALA A 22 -8.57 1.69 15.96
C ALA A 22 -9.13 1.11 14.66
N VAL A 23 -8.29 0.91 13.63
CA VAL A 23 -8.71 0.24 12.39
C VAL A 23 -9.11 -1.19 12.66
N TYR A 24 -8.42 -1.89 13.54
CA TYR A 24 -8.77 -3.25 13.95
C TYR A 24 -10.17 -3.29 14.61
N GLU A 25 -10.45 -2.37 15.53
CA GLU A 25 -11.78 -2.26 16.15
C GLU A 25 -12.88 -1.96 15.11
N ILE A 26 -12.61 -1.08 14.16
CA ILE A 26 -13.56 -0.77 13.06
C ILE A 26 -13.86 -2.04 12.23
N GLN A 27 -12.89 -2.90 11.99
CA GLN A 27 -13.07 -4.16 11.27
C GLN A 27 -13.92 -5.14 12.08
N ILE A 28 -13.69 -5.24 13.39
CA ILE A 28 -14.49 -6.05 14.30
C ILE A 28 -15.95 -5.57 14.32
N ASP A 29 -16.14 -4.26 14.51
CA ASP A 29 -17.48 -3.66 14.55
C ASP A 29 -18.25 -3.90 13.26
N PHE A 30 -17.58 -3.80 12.10
CA PHE A 30 -18.20 -4.05 10.81
C PHE A 30 -18.67 -5.51 10.66
N LEU A 31 -17.82 -6.49 10.99
CA LEU A 31 -18.20 -7.91 10.93
C LEU A 31 -19.27 -8.27 11.97
N ASN A 32 -19.20 -7.73 13.16
CA ASN A 32 -20.25 -7.90 14.16
C ASN A 32 -21.58 -7.36 13.64
N LEU A 33 -21.60 -6.14 13.10
CA LEU A 33 -22.79 -5.51 12.53
C LEU A 33 -23.38 -6.30 11.36
N LYS A 34 -22.53 -6.80 10.44
CA LYS A 34 -22.99 -7.43 9.19
C LYS A 34 -23.26 -8.93 9.31
N LYS A 35 -22.53 -9.63 10.16
CA LYS A 35 -22.59 -11.08 10.31
C LYS A 35 -23.16 -11.53 11.67
N GLY A 36 -23.29 -10.63 12.63
CA GLY A 36 -23.67 -10.99 14.00
C GLY A 36 -22.63 -11.87 14.71
N TRP A 37 -21.36 -11.86 14.25
CA TRP A 37 -20.31 -12.68 14.84
C TRP A 37 -19.84 -12.09 16.16
N SER A 38 -19.56 -12.96 17.16
CA SER A 38 -18.90 -12.50 18.37
C SER A 38 -17.46 -12.03 18.10
N ARG A 39 -16.92 -11.26 19.02
CA ARG A 39 -15.51 -10.77 18.94
C ARG A 39 -14.52 -11.92 18.81
N GLU A 40 -14.69 -12.96 19.64
CA GLU A 40 -13.80 -14.11 19.65
C GLU A 40 -13.81 -14.85 18.30
N LYS A 41 -15.00 -14.96 17.68
CA LYS A 41 -15.12 -15.56 16.35
C LYS A 41 -14.43 -14.71 15.29
N ILE A 42 -14.53 -13.39 15.36
CA ILE A 42 -13.91 -12.49 14.41
C ILE A 42 -12.38 -12.52 14.55
N GLU A 43 -11.87 -12.51 15.78
CA GLU A 43 -10.43 -12.59 16.05
C GLU A 43 -9.84 -13.92 15.56
N ALA A 44 -10.52 -15.05 15.80
CA ALA A 44 -10.12 -16.35 15.25
C ALA A 44 -10.11 -16.32 13.71
N TYR A 45 -11.14 -15.75 13.10
CA TYR A 45 -11.23 -15.61 11.64
C TYR A 45 -10.09 -14.75 11.05
N PHE A 46 -9.71 -13.66 11.71
CA PHE A 46 -8.58 -12.84 11.28
C PHE A 46 -7.24 -13.59 11.40
N ASN A 47 -7.04 -14.33 12.47
CA ASN A 47 -5.85 -15.16 12.66
C ASN A 47 -5.74 -16.26 11.60
N ASP A 48 -6.83 -16.97 11.32
CA ASP A 48 -6.87 -18.05 10.33
C ASP A 48 -6.62 -17.54 8.89
N ASN A 49 -6.96 -16.28 8.62
CA ASN A 49 -6.82 -15.66 7.31
C ASN A 49 -5.59 -14.74 7.20
N CYS A 50 -4.71 -14.75 8.18
CA CYS A 50 -3.46 -13.99 8.17
C CYS A 50 -3.67 -12.49 7.85
N VAL A 51 -4.67 -11.87 8.48
CA VAL A 51 -4.86 -10.41 8.33
C VAL A 51 -3.67 -9.66 8.93
N PHE A 52 -3.03 -10.25 9.94
CA PHE A 52 -1.82 -9.76 10.59
C PHE A 52 -0.84 -10.91 10.83
N PRO A 53 0.51 -10.72 10.78
CA PRO A 53 1.23 -9.51 10.38
C PRO A 53 1.25 -9.29 8.86
N PHE A 54 1.38 -8.04 8.44
CA PHE A 54 1.28 -7.62 7.04
C PHE A 54 2.45 -8.06 6.13
N VAL A 55 3.55 -8.48 6.71
CA VAL A 55 4.78 -8.87 5.97
C VAL A 55 4.77 -10.32 5.45
N SER A 56 3.75 -11.09 5.78
CA SER A 56 3.62 -12.47 5.30
C SER A 56 3.10 -12.52 3.86
N GLU A 57 3.62 -13.43 3.02
CA GLU A 57 3.05 -13.72 1.69
C GLU A 57 1.58 -14.14 1.73
N LYS A 58 1.15 -14.68 2.86
CA LYS A 58 -0.24 -15.12 3.10
C LYS A 58 -1.13 -13.99 3.61
N SER A 59 -0.56 -12.82 3.90
CA SER A 59 -1.33 -11.68 4.40
C SER A 59 -2.42 -11.26 3.42
N ARG A 60 -3.64 -11.13 3.91
CA ARG A 60 -4.81 -10.69 3.12
C ARG A 60 -5.27 -9.31 3.62
N SER A 61 -5.71 -8.46 2.70
CA SER A 61 -6.37 -7.22 3.11
C SER A 61 -7.75 -7.50 3.69
N ALA A 62 -8.16 -6.73 4.69
CA ALA A 62 -9.51 -6.85 5.26
C ALA A 62 -10.61 -6.68 4.20
N THR A 63 -10.43 -5.76 3.24
CA THR A 63 -11.36 -5.55 2.14
C THR A 63 -11.53 -6.82 1.30
N ALA A 64 -10.44 -7.46 0.87
CA ALA A 64 -10.50 -8.70 0.10
C ALA A 64 -11.15 -9.84 0.90
N LEU A 65 -10.90 -9.88 2.22
CA LEU A 65 -11.49 -10.85 3.10
C LEU A 65 -13.01 -10.67 3.24
N PHE A 66 -13.46 -9.43 3.44
CA PHE A 66 -14.89 -9.10 3.55
C PHE A 66 -15.63 -9.40 2.25
N GLN A 67 -15.02 -9.11 1.11
CA GLN A 67 -15.59 -9.48 -0.19
C GLN A 67 -15.70 -10.99 -0.38
N SER A 68 -14.73 -11.79 0.10
CA SER A 68 -14.83 -13.28 0.07
C SER A 68 -15.96 -13.82 0.96
N GLU A 69 -16.37 -13.06 1.96
CA GLU A 69 -17.53 -13.31 2.81
C GLU A 69 -18.86 -12.80 2.21
N GLY A 70 -18.85 -12.27 1.00
CA GLY A 70 -20.02 -11.73 0.32
C GLY A 70 -20.46 -10.36 0.85
N LEU A 71 -19.58 -9.64 1.56
CA LEU A 71 -19.86 -8.29 2.03
C LEU A 71 -19.54 -7.26 0.93
N ASP A 72 -20.37 -6.22 0.86
CA ASP A 72 -20.22 -5.17 -0.14
C ASP A 72 -19.01 -4.27 0.18
N ALA A 73 -18.14 -4.08 -0.80
CA ALA A 73 -16.94 -3.27 -0.64
C ALA A 73 -17.26 -1.79 -0.40
N LYS A 74 -18.32 -1.27 -1.02
CA LYS A 74 -18.73 0.12 -0.83
C LYS A 74 -19.24 0.34 0.60
N GLU A 75 -20.07 -0.57 1.11
CA GLU A 75 -20.54 -0.50 2.50
C GLU A 75 -19.37 -0.54 3.49
N TRP A 76 -18.38 -1.38 3.25
CA TRP A 76 -17.16 -1.42 4.06
C TRP A 76 -16.40 -0.10 3.99
N ASN A 77 -16.19 0.43 2.79
CA ASN A 77 -15.45 1.69 2.62
C ASN A 77 -16.18 2.86 3.28
N ASP A 78 -17.51 2.97 3.11
CA ASP A 78 -18.33 4.01 3.76
C ASP A 78 -18.26 3.87 5.30
N PHE A 79 -18.36 2.64 5.82
CA PHE A 79 -18.27 2.37 7.26
C PHE A 79 -16.91 2.75 7.85
N ARG A 80 -15.82 2.36 7.16
CA ARG A 80 -14.45 2.68 7.53
C ARG A 80 -14.20 4.19 7.45
N GLU A 81 -14.61 4.84 6.37
CA GLU A 81 -14.42 6.28 6.17
C GLU A 81 -15.06 7.10 7.29
N ALA A 82 -16.28 6.74 7.69
CA ALA A 82 -17.00 7.46 8.75
C ALA A 82 -16.32 7.34 10.14
N ARG A 83 -15.48 6.34 10.35
CA ARG A 83 -14.86 6.00 11.65
C ARG A 83 -13.35 6.07 11.66
N PHE A 84 -12.72 6.34 10.52
CA PHE A 84 -11.26 6.35 10.42
C PHE A 84 -10.63 7.34 11.42
N PRO A 85 -9.63 6.91 12.19
CA PRO A 85 -9.07 7.69 13.29
C PRO A 85 -8.04 8.72 12.77
N PHE A 86 -8.48 9.73 12.06
CA PHE A 86 -7.59 10.75 11.47
C PHE A 86 -6.70 11.45 12.50
N ASP A 87 -7.18 11.59 13.73
CA ASP A 87 -6.38 12.22 14.79
C ASP A 87 -5.18 11.36 15.24
N ALA A 88 -5.24 10.04 15.00
CA ALA A 88 -4.14 9.12 15.25
C ALA A 88 -3.12 9.08 14.11
N VAL A 89 -3.40 9.69 12.96
CA VAL A 89 -2.43 9.81 11.86
C VAL A 89 -1.34 10.78 12.26
N VAL A 90 -0.12 10.27 12.41
CA VAL A 90 1.06 11.07 12.77
C VAL A 90 1.96 11.18 11.55
N PRO A 91 2.32 12.41 11.14
CA PRO A 91 3.30 12.62 10.07
C PRO A 91 4.65 11.99 10.45
N SER A 92 5.30 11.31 9.50
CA SER A 92 6.70 10.97 9.68
C SER A 92 7.56 12.20 9.41
N PRO A 93 8.54 12.53 10.27
CA PRO A 93 9.38 13.70 10.07
C PRO A 93 10.29 13.59 8.83
N THR A 94 10.46 12.38 8.30
CA THR A 94 11.30 12.10 7.13
C THR A 94 10.52 12.09 5.83
N VAL A 95 9.21 11.93 5.86
CA VAL A 95 8.33 11.96 4.69
C VAL A 95 7.86 13.39 4.50
N SER A 96 8.59 14.14 3.72
CA SER A 96 8.37 15.57 3.48
C SER A 96 8.15 15.86 2.00
N LYS A 97 7.79 17.11 1.71
CA LYS A 97 7.72 17.59 0.33
C LYS A 97 9.05 17.42 -0.40
N GLU A 98 10.15 17.73 0.26
CA GLU A 98 11.51 17.64 -0.31
C GLU A 98 11.84 16.18 -0.71
N LEU A 99 11.45 15.20 0.12
CA LEU A 99 11.60 13.78 -0.22
C LEU A 99 10.79 13.43 -1.47
N MET A 100 9.55 13.90 -1.56
CA MET A 100 8.72 13.66 -2.75
C MET A 100 9.29 14.35 -4.00
N ASP A 101 9.83 15.55 -3.87
CA ASP A 101 10.53 16.27 -4.95
C ASP A 101 11.79 15.50 -5.41
N ASP A 102 12.47 14.77 -4.51
CA ASP A 102 13.61 13.92 -4.86
C ASP A 102 13.17 12.67 -5.62
N PHE A 103 12.05 12.06 -5.27
CA PHE A 103 11.46 10.96 -6.07
C PHE A 103 11.00 11.45 -7.45
N ASP A 104 10.38 12.62 -7.55
CA ASP A 104 9.94 13.23 -8.83
C ASP A 104 11.11 13.42 -9.81
N LYS A 105 12.29 13.79 -9.32
CA LYS A 105 13.52 13.84 -10.15
C LYS A 105 13.93 12.50 -10.75
N LEU A 106 13.52 11.37 -10.14
CA LEU A 106 13.82 10.02 -10.61
C LEU A 106 12.82 9.53 -11.66
N GLY A 107 11.60 10.03 -11.64
CA GLY A 107 10.56 9.60 -12.58
C GLY A 107 9.17 10.05 -12.19
N SER A 108 8.17 9.49 -12.85
CA SER A 108 6.76 9.74 -12.56
C SER A 108 6.35 9.06 -11.27
N CYS A 109 5.77 9.80 -10.33
CA CYS A 109 5.29 9.31 -9.04
C CYS A 109 3.77 9.08 -9.08
N VAL A 110 3.32 7.90 -8.70
CA VAL A 110 1.90 7.54 -8.65
C VAL A 110 1.56 6.96 -7.29
N LEU A 111 0.46 7.39 -6.70
CA LEU A 111 -0.07 6.81 -5.47
C LEU A 111 -1.17 5.79 -5.81
N VAL A 112 -1.08 4.58 -5.27
CA VAL A 112 -2.10 3.52 -5.42
C VAL A 112 -2.50 3.02 -4.05
N THR A 113 -3.71 3.33 -3.62
CA THR A 113 -4.21 3.00 -2.29
C THR A 113 -5.62 2.41 -2.31
N SER A 114 -5.88 1.47 -1.40
CA SER A 114 -7.23 0.93 -1.16
C SER A 114 -8.14 1.87 -0.35
N ASN A 115 -7.69 3.07 -0.04
CA ASN A 115 -8.55 4.09 0.54
C ASN A 115 -9.47 4.72 -0.52
N SER A 116 -10.59 5.29 -0.06
CA SER A 116 -11.36 6.22 -0.91
C SER A 116 -10.54 7.47 -1.20
N ARG A 117 -10.84 8.15 -2.30
CA ARG A 117 -10.16 9.40 -2.66
C ARG A 117 -10.25 10.45 -1.55
N LYS A 118 -11.40 10.54 -0.91
CA LYS A 118 -11.62 11.47 0.19
C LYS A 118 -10.75 11.15 1.40
N ASN A 119 -10.63 9.87 1.77
CA ASN A 119 -9.73 9.46 2.85
C ASN A 119 -8.26 9.69 2.48
N ALA A 120 -7.85 9.31 1.28
CA ALA A 120 -6.50 9.52 0.79
C ALA A 120 -6.11 11.00 0.87
N GLN A 121 -6.99 11.91 0.38
CA GLN A 121 -6.77 13.35 0.47
C GLN A 121 -6.58 13.81 1.93
N ARG A 122 -7.48 13.42 2.83
CA ARG A 122 -7.42 13.82 4.25
C ARG A 122 -6.14 13.31 4.93
N ILE A 123 -5.70 12.10 4.58
CA ILE A 123 -4.43 11.55 5.12
C ILE A 123 -3.26 12.35 4.57
N LEU A 124 -3.19 12.59 3.25
CA LEU A 124 -2.13 13.39 2.64
C LEU A 124 -2.04 14.78 3.24
N ASP A 125 -3.18 15.46 3.40
CA ASP A 125 -3.25 16.78 4.06
C ASP A 125 -2.71 16.71 5.51
N LYS A 126 -3.08 15.66 6.24
CA LYS A 126 -2.65 15.47 7.64
C LYS A 126 -1.15 15.21 7.77
N ILE A 127 -0.54 14.49 6.82
CA ILE A 127 0.90 14.23 6.82
C ILE A 127 1.72 15.30 6.08
N GLY A 128 1.07 16.33 5.55
CA GLY A 128 1.73 17.47 4.91
C GLY A 128 2.23 17.20 3.49
N ILE A 129 1.72 16.15 2.81
CA ILE A 129 2.06 15.84 1.43
C ILE A 129 0.98 16.37 0.49
N ASN A 130 1.38 17.20 -0.47
CA ASN A 130 0.46 17.71 -1.47
C ASN A 130 0.10 16.62 -2.48
N VAL A 131 -1.18 16.54 -2.88
CA VAL A 131 -1.61 15.65 -3.98
C VAL A 131 -0.86 15.92 -5.28
N ALA A 132 -0.42 17.16 -5.51
CA ALA A 132 0.38 17.53 -6.67
C ALA A 132 1.81 16.92 -6.66
N SER A 133 2.24 16.28 -5.56
CA SER A 133 3.46 15.48 -5.53
C SER A 133 3.32 14.14 -6.29
N PHE A 134 2.13 13.83 -6.77
CA PHE A 134 1.87 12.64 -7.56
C PHE A 134 1.29 13.02 -8.92
N ASP A 135 1.82 12.43 -9.99
CA ASP A 135 1.27 12.57 -11.35
C ASP A 135 -0.15 12.02 -11.45
N SER A 136 -0.45 10.97 -10.66
CA SER A 136 -1.80 10.46 -10.50
C SER A 136 -2.00 9.76 -9.15
N ILE A 137 -3.27 9.72 -8.70
CA ILE A 137 -3.68 9.00 -7.49
C ILE A 137 -4.82 8.05 -7.86
N VAL A 138 -4.60 6.75 -7.67
CA VAL A 138 -5.57 5.69 -7.90
C VAL A 138 -6.09 5.21 -6.55
N CYS A 139 -7.39 5.37 -6.33
CA CYS A 139 -8.09 4.99 -5.11
C CYS A 139 -9.13 3.91 -5.40
N ASP A 140 -9.62 3.23 -4.36
CA ASP A 140 -10.62 2.15 -4.52
C ASP A 140 -11.92 2.64 -5.18
N ASP A 141 -12.39 3.84 -4.84
CA ASP A 141 -13.59 4.45 -5.41
C ASP A 141 -13.41 5.03 -6.83
N THR A 142 -12.18 5.07 -7.34
CA THR A 142 -11.89 5.48 -8.73
C THR A 142 -11.80 4.28 -9.68
N THR A 143 -11.82 3.08 -9.16
CA THR A 143 -11.91 1.84 -9.93
C THR A 143 -13.38 1.42 -10.04
N SER A 144 -13.80 0.88 -11.19
CA SER A 144 -15.20 0.51 -11.40
C SER A 144 -15.67 -0.51 -10.34
N PHE A 145 -16.74 -0.19 -9.63
CA PHE A 145 -17.33 -0.92 -8.49
C PHE A 145 -17.68 -2.40 -8.73
N ASN A 146 -17.57 -2.90 -9.94
CA ASN A 146 -17.90 -4.29 -10.27
C ASN A 146 -16.72 -5.27 -10.13
N ARG A 147 -15.56 -4.80 -9.68
CA ARG A 147 -14.38 -5.65 -9.43
C ARG A 147 -13.74 -5.29 -8.09
N PRO A 148 -13.24 -6.29 -7.34
CA PRO A 148 -12.39 -6.02 -6.19
C PRO A 148 -11.21 -5.15 -6.57
N PHE A 149 -10.80 -4.24 -5.67
CA PHE A 149 -9.58 -3.45 -5.86
C PHE A 149 -8.38 -4.40 -6.00
N CYS A 150 -7.80 -4.43 -7.18
CA CYS A 150 -6.69 -5.31 -7.52
C CYS A 150 -5.50 -4.47 -7.99
N LYS A 151 -4.43 -4.41 -7.18
CA LYS A 151 -3.24 -3.63 -7.52
C LYS A 151 -2.56 -4.16 -8.79
N LYS A 152 -2.63 -5.46 -9.10
CA LYS A 152 -2.05 -6.00 -10.33
C LYS A 152 -2.69 -5.39 -11.58
N ASP A 153 -4.01 -5.39 -11.65
CA ASP A 153 -4.74 -4.81 -12.79
C ASP A 153 -4.44 -3.30 -12.93
N ILE A 154 -4.32 -2.61 -11.78
CA ILE A 154 -3.96 -1.19 -11.74
C ILE A 154 -2.53 -0.98 -12.26
N PHE A 155 -1.58 -1.81 -11.84
CA PHE A 155 -0.19 -1.71 -12.28
C PHE A 155 -0.05 -1.99 -13.77
N GLU A 156 -0.72 -3.00 -14.30
CA GLU A 156 -0.79 -3.25 -15.77
C GLU A 156 -1.30 -2.02 -16.52
N LYS A 157 -2.38 -1.42 -16.04
CA LYS A 157 -2.92 -0.20 -16.63
C LYS A 157 -1.94 0.96 -16.57
N LEU A 158 -1.29 1.19 -15.41
CA LEU A 158 -0.31 2.27 -15.24
C LEU A 158 0.90 2.09 -16.16
N LEU A 159 1.40 0.86 -16.33
CA LEU A 159 2.48 0.58 -17.29
C LEU A 159 2.09 1.01 -18.71
N CYS A 160 0.85 0.73 -19.12
CA CYS A 160 0.33 1.16 -20.42
C CYS A 160 0.16 2.69 -20.49
N ASP A 161 -0.51 3.31 -19.50
CA ASP A 161 -0.83 4.74 -19.48
C ASP A 161 0.44 5.61 -19.51
N TYR A 162 1.49 5.18 -18.81
CA TYR A 162 2.78 5.88 -18.78
C TYR A 162 3.76 5.42 -19.85
N SER A 163 3.36 4.45 -20.70
CA SER A 163 4.23 3.85 -21.73
C SER A 163 5.56 3.32 -21.16
N MET A 164 5.49 2.71 -19.98
CA MET A 164 6.64 2.22 -19.24
C MET A 164 6.82 0.71 -19.41
N ARG A 165 8.09 0.30 -19.54
CA ARG A 165 8.46 -1.13 -19.49
C ARG A 165 8.48 -1.56 -18.01
N PRO A 166 8.02 -2.79 -17.69
CA PRO A 166 7.98 -3.24 -16.29
C PRO A 166 9.30 -3.07 -15.54
N HIS A 167 10.44 -3.44 -16.12
CA HIS A 167 11.76 -3.33 -15.48
C HIS A 167 12.21 -1.88 -15.17
N GLN A 168 11.52 -0.88 -15.71
CA GLN A 168 11.74 0.54 -15.40
C GLN A 168 10.83 1.05 -14.29
N SER A 169 9.95 0.18 -13.76
CA SER A 169 8.92 0.53 -12.80
C SER A 169 9.24 -0.06 -11.43
N PHE A 170 8.89 0.68 -10.39
CA PHE A 170 9.13 0.33 -9.00
C PHE A 170 7.82 0.44 -8.23
N SER A 171 7.50 -0.56 -7.41
CA SER A 171 6.45 -0.47 -6.41
C SER A 171 7.08 -0.39 -5.04
N ILE A 172 6.67 0.60 -4.24
CA ILE A 172 7.17 0.86 -2.90
C ILE A 172 5.97 0.72 -1.94
N GLY A 173 6.07 -0.17 -0.97
CA GLY A 173 4.97 -0.46 -0.05
C GLY A 173 5.42 -1.24 1.18
N ASP A 174 4.51 -1.38 2.16
CA ASP A 174 4.76 -2.10 3.41
C ASP A 174 4.29 -3.56 3.38
N ARG A 175 3.56 -3.97 2.33
CA ARG A 175 3.00 -5.32 2.20
C ARG A 175 3.51 -6.04 0.96
N TYR A 176 4.24 -7.13 1.16
CA TYR A 176 4.76 -7.91 0.05
C TYR A 176 3.65 -8.40 -0.90
N SER A 177 2.59 -9.01 -0.36
CA SER A 177 1.54 -9.66 -1.16
C SER A 177 0.70 -8.71 -2.00
N THR A 178 0.46 -7.49 -1.52
CA THR A 178 -0.44 -6.53 -2.16
C THR A 178 0.30 -5.43 -2.92
N ASP A 179 1.48 -5.04 -2.45
CA ASP A 179 2.18 -3.87 -2.99
C ASP A 179 3.34 -4.27 -3.88
N ILE A 180 4.08 -5.31 -3.51
CA ILE A 180 5.34 -5.68 -4.15
C ILE A 180 5.13 -6.78 -5.19
N LYS A 181 4.59 -7.92 -4.75
CA LYS A 181 4.40 -9.10 -5.59
C LYS A 181 3.67 -8.83 -6.91
N PRO A 182 2.58 -8.01 -6.94
CA PRO A 182 1.87 -7.75 -8.18
C PRO A 182 2.73 -7.13 -9.29
N LEU A 183 3.64 -6.21 -8.94
CA LEU A 183 4.54 -5.61 -9.94
C LEU A 183 5.67 -6.56 -10.33
N LEU A 184 6.17 -7.37 -9.38
CA LEU A 184 7.17 -8.41 -9.67
C LEU A 184 6.64 -9.43 -10.70
N GLU A 185 5.40 -9.87 -10.55
CA GLU A 185 4.75 -10.79 -11.49
C GLU A 185 4.62 -10.21 -12.92
N LEU A 186 4.65 -8.90 -13.05
CA LEU A 186 4.66 -8.18 -14.33
C LEU A 186 6.09 -7.95 -14.88
N GLY A 187 7.12 -8.35 -14.12
CA GLY A 187 8.53 -8.13 -14.47
C GLY A 187 9.06 -6.75 -14.05
N GLY A 188 8.42 -6.10 -13.09
CA GLY A 188 8.88 -4.86 -12.49
C GLY A 188 9.75 -5.08 -11.24
N ASN A 189 10.00 -4.02 -10.49
CA ASN A 189 10.83 -4.03 -9.29
C ASN A 189 9.98 -3.70 -8.06
N GLY A 190 10.38 -4.23 -6.90
CA GLY A 190 9.72 -4.00 -5.64
C GLY A 190 10.64 -3.48 -4.55
N VAL A 191 10.14 -2.60 -3.70
CA VAL A 191 10.81 -2.12 -2.49
C VAL A 191 9.86 -2.27 -1.31
N LEU A 192 10.11 -3.26 -0.48
CA LEU A 192 9.34 -3.49 0.75
C LEU A 192 9.95 -2.66 1.87
N VAL A 193 9.22 -1.66 2.35
CA VAL A 193 9.66 -0.78 3.43
C VAL A 193 9.10 -1.25 4.77
N ALA A 194 9.91 -1.18 5.82
CA ALA A 194 9.49 -1.53 7.18
C ALA A 194 8.79 -0.35 7.88
N ALA A 195 9.12 0.88 7.46
CA ALA A 195 8.57 2.12 8.03
C ALA A 195 8.78 3.28 7.04
N PRO A 196 7.99 4.36 7.15
CA PRO A 196 8.10 5.54 6.29
C PRO A 196 9.51 6.18 6.30
N GLU A 197 10.21 6.10 7.41
CA GLU A 197 11.57 6.62 7.59
C GLU A 197 12.59 6.01 6.61
N SER A 198 12.31 4.81 6.11
CA SER A 198 13.17 4.11 5.16
C SER A 198 13.22 4.79 3.78
N LEU A 199 12.20 5.59 3.43
CA LEU A 199 12.05 6.18 2.09
C LEU A 199 13.21 7.09 1.68
N SER A 200 13.85 7.77 2.64
CA SER A 200 15.02 8.60 2.37
C SER A 200 16.22 7.76 1.90
N GLY A 201 16.41 6.58 2.48
CA GLY A 201 17.40 5.59 2.01
C GLY A 201 17.07 5.06 0.63
N VAL A 202 15.80 4.73 0.40
CA VAL A 202 15.32 4.23 -0.90
C VAL A 202 15.62 5.22 -2.03
N VAL A 203 15.27 6.50 -1.86
CA VAL A 203 15.53 7.51 -2.89
C VAL A 203 17.03 7.69 -3.14
N GLY A 204 17.85 7.64 -2.08
CA GLY A 204 19.31 7.72 -2.18
C GLY A 204 19.88 6.56 -3.00
N ASP A 205 19.48 5.34 -2.71
CA ASP A 205 19.94 4.13 -3.41
C ASP A 205 19.42 4.08 -4.85
N MET A 206 18.19 4.50 -5.11
CA MET A 206 17.66 4.64 -6.46
C MET A 206 18.45 5.68 -7.28
N SER A 207 18.83 6.81 -6.68
CA SER A 207 19.60 7.86 -7.32
C SER A 207 21.00 7.39 -7.73
N ASN A 208 21.63 6.58 -6.87
CA ASN A 208 22.98 6.06 -7.08
C ASN A 208 23.00 4.77 -7.92
N GLY A 209 21.85 4.28 -8.38
CA GLY A 209 21.74 3.01 -9.10
C GLY A 209 22.05 1.79 -8.24
N LYS A 210 22.02 1.94 -6.91
CA LYS A 210 22.24 0.90 -5.92
C LYS A 210 20.97 0.74 -5.11
N LEU A 211 20.21 -0.30 -5.39
CA LEU A 211 19.18 -0.76 -4.46
C LEU A 211 19.75 -1.97 -3.73
N MET A 212 19.98 -1.81 -2.45
CA MET A 212 20.57 -2.85 -1.60
C MET A 212 19.54 -3.32 -0.60
N THR A 213 19.59 -4.59 -0.24
CA THR A 213 18.91 -5.06 0.96
C THR A 213 19.56 -4.42 2.17
N CYS A 214 18.78 -3.72 2.97
CA CYS A 214 19.21 -3.21 4.26
C CYS A 214 18.15 -3.57 5.32
N ASP A 215 18.43 -3.36 6.59
CA ASP A 215 17.49 -3.66 7.68
C ASP A 215 16.21 -2.82 7.63
N ALA A 216 16.25 -1.70 6.92
CA ALA A 216 15.14 -0.76 6.82
C ALA A 216 14.18 -1.05 5.65
N TYR A 217 14.66 -1.70 4.59
CA TYR A 217 13.83 -2.13 3.45
C TYR A 217 14.45 -3.31 2.71
N ARG A 218 13.62 -4.04 1.94
CA ARG A 218 14.06 -5.11 1.05
C ARG A 218 13.76 -4.73 -0.39
N TYR A 219 14.73 -4.94 -1.26
CA TYR A 219 14.59 -4.73 -2.69
C TYR A 219 14.42 -6.06 -3.43
N PHE A 220 13.51 -6.07 -4.37
CA PHE A 220 13.22 -7.20 -5.24
C PHE A 220 13.41 -6.76 -6.70
N PRO A 221 14.51 -7.19 -7.36
CA PRO A 221 14.75 -6.86 -8.77
C PRO A 221 13.81 -7.62 -9.71
N SER A 222 13.60 -7.08 -10.91
CA SER A 222 12.79 -7.70 -11.97
C SER A 222 13.40 -9.00 -12.52
N GLU A 223 14.69 -9.23 -12.34
CA GLU A 223 15.39 -10.41 -12.81
C GLU A 223 15.88 -11.26 -11.62
N GLY A 224 15.58 -12.55 -11.62
CA GLY A 224 16.28 -13.54 -10.82
C GLY A 224 15.76 -13.83 -9.42
N ILE A 225 14.49 -13.61 -9.11
CA ILE A 225 13.95 -14.09 -7.82
C ILE A 225 13.62 -15.57 -7.95
N THR A 226 14.40 -16.41 -7.27
CA THR A 226 13.99 -17.76 -6.91
C THR A 226 13.31 -17.73 -5.54
N SER A 227 12.35 -18.64 -5.32
CA SER A 227 11.63 -18.75 -4.04
C SER A 227 12.54 -18.94 -2.82
N GLU A 228 13.78 -19.36 -3.02
CA GLU A 228 14.79 -19.56 -1.97
C GLU A 228 15.46 -18.26 -1.49
N SER A 229 15.43 -17.19 -2.29
CA SER A 229 16.05 -15.91 -1.92
C SER A 229 15.17 -15.02 -1.02
N LEU A 230 13.93 -15.42 -0.78
CA LEU A 230 12.95 -14.61 -0.03
C LEU A 230 13.03 -14.83 1.49
N TRP A 231 13.72 -15.90 1.97
CA TRP A 231 13.61 -16.36 3.35
C TRP A 231 14.96 -16.76 3.99
N GLY A 232 16.06 -16.22 3.51
CA GLY A 232 17.38 -16.40 4.10
C GLY A 232 17.58 -15.63 5.39
#